data_37d111058496e3a983f2c60ab23df936
#
_entry.id   37d111058496e3a983f2c60ab23df936
#
_cell.length_a   1.000
_cell.length_b   1.000
_cell.length_c   1.000
_cell.angle_alpha   90.00
_cell.angle_beta   90.00
_cell.angle_gamma   90.00
#
_symmetry.space_group_name_H-M   'P 1'
#
loop_
_entity.id
_entity.type
_entity.pdbx_description
1 polymer ?
#
loop_
_entity_poly.entity_id
_entity_poly.type
_entity_poly.pdbx_seq_one_letter_code
_entity_poly.pdbx_strand_id
1 'polypeptide(L)'
;MTYTTKKIAVIGLGYVGLPLAAEFGKYRPVVGFDINPSRISELQAYLDRTLECTPQQLKAASHLRFSHHPQDIEACQVFIITVPTPVDSANRPDVMPLVKASQLVGQVLKKGDIVIYESTVYPGATEEVCVPVLEEASNLKFNLDFFCGYSPERINPGDKVNTLTTIKKITSGSTPAVADEVDALYKSIIKAGTWKVSSIKVAEASKVIENTQRDVNIALMNELSLIFNKLGIDTLEVLEAAGTKWNFLPFRPGLVGGHCIGVDPYYLTHKAQEVGYHPEVILSGRRINDSMASHVANETVKLMLRKGLQLLGSKLLVLGLSFKENCPDVRNSKVIDIIKALRSYGLQVEVYDPWIDLPQALQELSLIHI
;
A
#
# COMPACT_ATOMS: atom_id res chain seq x y z
N MET A 1 -24.92 24.36 -1.90
CA MET A 1 -25.52 23.08 -2.35
C MET A 1 -25.03 22.00 -1.43
N THR A 2 -25.92 21.27 -0.80
CA THR A 2 -25.61 20.25 0.17
C THR A 2 -25.04 19.01 -0.54
N TYR A 3 -23.76 18.72 -0.38
CA TYR A 3 -23.02 17.59 -0.96
C TYR A 3 -23.51 16.19 -0.52
N THR A 4 -24.64 16.14 0.16
CA THR A 4 -25.20 14.94 0.81
C THR A 4 -25.95 14.00 -0.14
N THR A 5 -26.13 14.34 -1.41
CA THR A 5 -26.99 13.57 -2.33
C THR A 5 -26.25 12.78 -3.40
N LYS A 6 -24.97 13.06 -3.68
CA LYS A 6 -24.19 12.32 -4.70
C LYS A 6 -23.96 10.87 -4.29
N LYS A 7 -24.31 9.93 -5.16
CA LYS A 7 -24.02 8.51 -5.00
C LYS A 7 -22.54 8.25 -5.28
N ILE A 8 -21.94 7.40 -4.48
CA ILE A 8 -20.51 7.04 -4.56
C ILE A 8 -20.38 5.64 -5.10
N ALA A 9 -19.43 5.43 -6.01
CA ALA A 9 -18.89 4.13 -6.35
C ALA A 9 -17.44 4.02 -5.81
N VAL A 10 -17.13 2.98 -5.06
CA VAL A 10 -15.77 2.66 -4.64
C VAL A 10 -15.29 1.47 -5.46
N ILE A 11 -14.23 1.67 -6.25
CA ILE A 11 -13.72 0.71 -7.22
C ILE A 11 -12.47 0.00 -6.68
N GLY A 12 -12.60 -1.30 -6.41
CA GLY A 12 -11.61 -2.13 -5.72
C GLY A 12 -11.91 -2.21 -4.21
N LEU A 13 -12.21 -3.42 -3.73
CA LEU A 13 -12.62 -3.66 -2.34
C LEU A 13 -11.56 -4.46 -1.57
N GLY A 14 -10.31 -4.00 -1.67
CA GLY A 14 -9.19 -4.50 -0.91
C GLY A 14 -9.03 -3.80 0.45
N TYR A 15 -7.78 -3.75 0.94
CA TYR A 15 -7.40 -3.14 2.23
C TYR A 15 -7.77 -1.65 2.36
N VAL A 16 -7.86 -0.94 1.25
CA VAL A 16 -8.19 0.50 1.19
C VAL A 16 -9.68 0.72 0.94
N GLY A 17 -10.19 0.13 -0.13
CA GLY A 17 -11.53 0.45 -0.62
C GLY A 17 -12.65 -0.09 0.26
N LEU A 18 -12.49 -1.25 0.88
CA LEU A 18 -13.54 -1.80 1.72
C LEU A 18 -13.82 -0.98 2.97
N PRO A 19 -12.81 -0.61 3.80
CA PRO A 19 -13.04 0.27 4.95
C PRO A 19 -13.66 1.61 4.55
N LEU A 20 -13.20 2.18 3.43
CA LEU A 20 -13.72 3.44 2.91
C LEU A 20 -15.20 3.32 2.49
N ALA A 21 -15.54 2.29 1.70
CA ALA A 21 -16.91 2.02 1.28
C ALA A 21 -17.83 1.78 2.47
N ALA A 22 -17.38 1.02 3.47
CA ALA A 22 -18.12 0.75 4.68
C ALA A 22 -18.37 2.04 5.50
N GLU A 23 -17.37 2.91 5.62
CA GLU A 23 -17.53 4.15 6.39
C GLU A 23 -18.51 5.12 5.69
N PHE A 24 -18.35 5.35 4.37
CA PHE A 24 -19.34 6.15 3.62
C PHE A 24 -20.73 5.53 3.65
N GLY A 25 -20.82 4.20 3.56
CA GLY A 25 -22.08 3.44 3.55
C GLY A 25 -22.89 3.52 4.84
N LYS A 26 -22.35 4.05 5.92
CA LYS A 26 -23.09 4.37 7.15
C LYS A 26 -24.02 5.59 6.97
N TYR A 27 -23.66 6.50 6.07
CA TYR A 27 -24.28 7.83 5.98
C TYR A 27 -24.96 8.12 4.64
N ARG A 28 -24.61 7.41 3.57
CA ARG A 28 -25.09 7.70 2.21
C ARG A 28 -25.02 6.48 1.29
N PRO A 29 -25.75 6.48 0.15
CA PRO A 29 -25.71 5.41 -0.82
C PRO A 29 -24.31 5.23 -1.42
N VAL A 30 -23.76 4.01 -1.30
CA VAL A 30 -22.47 3.59 -1.86
C VAL A 30 -22.64 2.29 -2.63
N VAL A 31 -22.00 2.19 -3.77
CA VAL A 31 -21.76 0.93 -4.48
C VAL A 31 -20.30 0.56 -4.31
N GLY A 32 -20.02 -0.48 -3.57
CA GLY A 32 -18.70 -1.11 -3.54
C GLY A 32 -18.57 -2.05 -4.74
N PHE A 33 -17.69 -1.72 -5.65
CA PHE A 33 -17.46 -2.48 -6.87
C PHE A 33 -16.12 -3.20 -6.82
N ASP A 34 -16.14 -4.50 -7.15
CA ASP A 34 -14.92 -5.28 -7.37
C ASP A 34 -15.11 -6.22 -8.56
N ILE A 35 -14.09 -6.36 -9.40
CA ILE A 35 -14.14 -7.23 -10.59
C ILE A 35 -14.18 -8.72 -10.21
N ASN A 36 -13.84 -9.08 -8.99
CA ASN A 36 -13.80 -10.45 -8.50
C ASN A 36 -15.16 -10.88 -7.90
N PRO A 37 -15.94 -11.75 -8.58
CA PRO A 37 -17.24 -12.19 -8.08
C PRO A 37 -17.15 -12.93 -6.73
N SER A 38 -16.06 -13.67 -6.48
CA SER A 38 -15.83 -14.34 -5.21
C SER A 38 -15.70 -13.35 -4.07
N ARG A 39 -15.00 -12.24 -4.30
CA ARG A 39 -14.88 -11.15 -3.31
C ARG A 39 -16.25 -10.54 -3.00
N ILE A 40 -17.07 -10.30 -4.00
CA ILE A 40 -18.42 -9.77 -3.83
C ILE A 40 -19.30 -10.73 -3.02
N SER A 41 -19.26 -12.03 -3.33
CA SER A 41 -20.03 -13.05 -2.60
C SER A 41 -19.63 -13.11 -1.11
N GLU A 42 -18.34 -13.02 -0.79
CA GLU A 42 -17.86 -12.96 0.59
C GLU A 42 -18.40 -11.73 1.33
N LEU A 43 -18.29 -10.56 0.71
CA LEU A 43 -18.71 -9.31 1.32
C LEU A 43 -20.24 -9.24 1.52
N GLN A 44 -21.02 -9.82 0.61
CA GLN A 44 -22.48 -9.99 0.75
C GLN A 44 -22.84 -10.91 1.93
N ALA A 45 -21.97 -11.88 2.25
CA ALA A 45 -22.07 -12.70 3.45
C ALA A 45 -21.47 -12.05 4.72
N TYR A 46 -21.06 -10.78 4.65
CA TYR A 46 -20.38 -10.05 5.72
C TYR A 46 -19.04 -10.68 6.15
N LEU A 47 -18.37 -11.37 5.24
CA LEU A 47 -17.04 -11.93 5.46
C LEU A 47 -16.00 -11.05 4.77
N ASP A 48 -14.90 -10.80 5.46
CA ASP A 48 -13.77 -10.04 4.92
C ASP A 48 -12.46 -10.79 5.13
N ARG A 49 -11.93 -11.39 4.04
CA ARG A 49 -10.64 -12.10 4.06
C ARG A 49 -9.45 -11.18 4.35
N THR A 50 -9.59 -9.87 4.15
CA THR A 50 -8.52 -8.90 4.45
C THR A 50 -8.45 -8.53 5.93
N LEU A 51 -9.45 -8.92 6.74
CA LEU A 51 -9.58 -8.65 8.18
C LEU A 51 -9.59 -7.15 8.55
N GLU A 52 -9.85 -6.27 7.59
CA GLU A 52 -9.95 -4.83 7.79
C GLU A 52 -11.30 -4.41 8.35
N CYS A 53 -12.38 -5.09 7.95
CA CYS A 53 -13.73 -4.83 8.44
C CYS A 53 -14.32 -6.02 9.18
N THR A 54 -14.86 -5.77 10.36
CA THR A 54 -15.63 -6.79 11.09
C THR A 54 -17.02 -6.99 10.47
N PRO A 55 -17.68 -8.14 10.67
CA PRO A 55 -19.07 -8.33 10.24
C PRO A 55 -20.02 -7.26 10.77
N GLN A 56 -19.78 -6.75 11.99
CA GLN A 56 -20.57 -5.68 12.59
C GLN A 56 -20.40 -4.35 11.86
N GLN A 57 -19.18 -4.02 11.45
CA GLN A 57 -18.91 -2.80 10.67
C GLN A 57 -19.56 -2.87 9.29
N LEU A 58 -19.51 -4.01 8.61
CA LEU A 58 -20.17 -4.21 7.33
C LEU A 58 -21.69 -4.11 7.46
N LYS A 59 -22.29 -4.69 8.49
CA LYS A 59 -23.73 -4.58 8.77
C LYS A 59 -24.16 -3.15 9.12
N ALA A 60 -23.31 -2.38 9.79
CA ALA A 60 -23.57 -0.98 10.12
C ALA A 60 -23.58 -0.07 8.90
N ALA A 61 -22.95 -0.47 7.80
CA ALA A 61 -22.96 0.24 6.53
C ALA A 61 -24.27 -0.01 5.73
N SER A 62 -25.41 0.34 6.30
CA SER A 62 -26.75 0.00 5.78
C SER A 62 -27.07 0.53 4.39
N HIS A 63 -26.32 1.54 3.91
CA HIS A 63 -26.47 2.11 2.58
C HIS A 63 -25.41 1.61 1.58
N LEU A 64 -24.55 0.66 1.98
CA LEU A 64 -23.55 0.03 1.12
C LEU A 64 -24.16 -1.20 0.44
N ARG A 65 -23.99 -1.30 -0.86
CA ARG A 65 -24.26 -2.52 -1.61
C ARG A 65 -23.00 -2.93 -2.38
N PHE A 66 -22.81 -4.23 -2.57
CA PHE A 66 -21.68 -4.78 -3.30
C PHE A 66 -22.10 -5.27 -4.68
N SER A 67 -21.28 -5.00 -5.70
CA SER A 67 -21.51 -5.48 -7.06
C SER A 67 -20.20 -5.72 -7.81
N HIS A 68 -20.26 -6.61 -8.81
CA HIS A 68 -19.25 -6.81 -9.83
C HIS A 68 -19.74 -6.46 -11.25
N HIS A 69 -20.96 -5.90 -11.36
CA HIS A 69 -21.55 -5.49 -12.63
C HIS A 69 -21.33 -3.99 -12.85
N PRO A 70 -20.66 -3.57 -13.96
CA PRO A 70 -20.41 -2.15 -14.25
C PRO A 70 -21.69 -1.29 -14.32
N GLN A 71 -22.81 -1.87 -14.74
CA GLN A 71 -24.09 -1.18 -14.82
C GLN A 71 -24.57 -0.64 -13.47
N ASP A 72 -24.18 -1.29 -12.38
CA ASP A 72 -24.59 -0.89 -11.03
C ASP A 72 -23.97 0.41 -10.55
N ILE A 73 -22.86 0.84 -11.17
CA ILE A 73 -22.19 2.11 -10.85
C ILE A 73 -22.60 3.28 -11.77
N GLU A 74 -23.37 3.03 -12.84
CA GLU A 74 -23.79 4.08 -13.79
C GLU A 74 -24.54 5.24 -13.13
N ALA A 75 -25.32 4.96 -12.07
CA ALA A 75 -26.07 5.98 -11.35
C ALA A 75 -25.22 6.79 -10.35
N CYS A 76 -23.93 6.53 -10.25
CA CYS A 76 -23.03 7.26 -9.36
C CYS A 76 -22.52 8.55 -10.00
N GLN A 77 -22.10 9.51 -9.18
CA GLN A 77 -21.52 10.80 -9.58
C GLN A 77 -20.12 11.02 -9.01
N VAL A 78 -19.74 10.22 -8.03
CA VAL A 78 -18.38 10.23 -7.47
C VAL A 78 -17.85 8.82 -7.55
N PHE A 79 -16.72 8.66 -8.21
CA PHE A 79 -16.02 7.38 -8.36
C PHE A 79 -14.70 7.44 -7.61
N ILE A 80 -14.50 6.55 -6.64
CA ILE A 80 -13.26 6.51 -5.84
C ILE A 80 -12.51 5.24 -6.22
N ILE A 81 -11.34 5.39 -6.83
CA ILE A 81 -10.52 4.28 -7.33
C ILE A 81 -9.47 3.93 -6.29
N THR A 82 -9.51 2.68 -5.81
CA THR A 82 -8.67 2.15 -4.74
C THR A 82 -8.01 0.82 -5.14
N VAL A 83 -7.75 0.67 -6.44
CA VAL A 83 -7.10 -0.54 -6.97
C VAL A 83 -5.62 -0.62 -6.59
N PRO A 84 -5.02 -1.83 -6.54
CA PRO A 84 -3.60 -1.98 -6.21
C PRO A 84 -2.71 -1.36 -7.29
N THR A 85 -1.53 -0.93 -6.87
CA THR A 85 -0.48 -0.37 -7.72
C THR A 85 0.84 -1.07 -7.38
N PRO A 86 1.09 -2.27 -7.92
CA PRO A 86 2.32 -3.01 -7.70
C PRO A 86 3.50 -2.45 -8.50
N VAL A 87 4.68 -3.03 -8.30
CA VAL A 87 5.83 -2.86 -9.20
C VAL A 87 6.07 -4.15 -9.98
N ASP A 88 6.66 -4.02 -11.17
CA ASP A 88 7.09 -5.16 -11.98
C ASP A 88 8.41 -5.78 -11.44
N SER A 89 8.89 -6.84 -12.08
CA SER A 89 10.14 -7.53 -11.71
C SER A 89 11.39 -6.65 -11.82
N ALA A 90 11.30 -5.50 -12.50
CA ALA A 90 12.36 -4.50 -12.62
C ALA A 90 12.14 -3.31 -11.67
N ASN A 91 11.26 -3.45 -10.68
CA ASN A 91 10.88 -2.41 -9.72
C ASN A 91 10.29 -1.14 -10.37
N ARG A 92 9.65 -1.26 -11.55
CA ARG A 92 8.96 -0.15 -12.19
C ARG A 92 7.48 -0.17 -11.83
N PRO A 93 6.85 1.01 -11.62
CA PRO A 93 5.42 1.11 -11.34
C PRO A 93 4.56 0.40 -12.39
N ASP A 94 3.70 -0.53 -11.94
CA ASP A 94 2.66 -1.10 -12.80
C ASP A 94 1.36 -0.33 -12.59
N VAL A 95 1.06 0.54 -13.54
CA VAL A 95 -0.16 1.37 -13.52
C VAL A 95 -1.33 0.71 -14.29
N MET A 96 -1.17 -0.51 -14.81
CA MET A 96 -2.22 -1.19 -15.57
C MET A 96 -3.54 -1.38 -14.80
N PRO A 97 -3.53 -1.68 -13.49
CA PRO A 97 -4.78 -1.74 -12.74
C PRO A 97 -5.52 -0.39 -12.71
N LEU A 98 -4.78 0.73 -12.62
CA LEU A 98 -5.37 2.08 -12.70
C LEU A 98 -5.94 2.38 -14.08
N VAL A 99 -5.21 2.03 -15.14
CA VAL A 99 -5.67 2.19 -16.52
C VAL A 99 -6.98 1.44 -16.75
N LYS A 100 -7.05 0.17 -16.34
CA LYS A 100 -8.27 -0.64 -16.46
C LYS A 100 -9.44 -0.10 -15.64
N ALA A 101 -9.19 0.35 -14.41
CA ALA A 101 -10.20 0.97 -13.57
C ALA A 101 -10.71 2.29 -14.18
N SER A 102 -9.80 3.11 -14.72
CA SER A 102 -10.15 4.36 -15.41
C SER A 102 -10.94 4.10 -16.69
N GLN A 103 -10.61 3.08 -17.48
CA GLN A 103 -11.38 2.64 -18.65
C GLN A 103 -12.81 2.24 -18.27
N LEU A 104 -12.96 1.43 -17.21
CA LEU A 104 -14.25 0.98 -16.71
C LEU A 104 -15.10 2.17 -16.23
N VAL A 105 -14.53 3.09 -15.47
CA VAL A 105 -15.23 4.29 -14.98
C VAL A 105 -15.56 5.22 -16.15
N GLY A 106 -14.64 5.41 -17.10
CA GLY A 106 -14.84 6.24 -18.27
C GLY A 106 -16.08 5.85 -19.10
N GLN A 107 -16.38 4.54 -19.19
CA GLN A 107 -17.57 4.05 -19.92
C GLN A 107 -18.92 4.51 -19.31
N VAL A 108 -18.94 4.83 -18.02
CA VAL A 108 -20.16 5.24 -17.29
C VAL A 108 -20.12 6.70 -16.85
N LEU A 109 -19.02 7.40 -17.11
CA LEU A 109 -18.78 8.78 -16.67
C LEU A 109 -19.71 9.76 -17.38
N LYS A 110 -20.23 10.74 -16.64
CA LYS A 110 -21.15 11.77 -17.13
C LYS A 110 -20.64 13.17 -16.79
N LYS A 111 -21.22 14.17 -17.45
CA LYS A 111 -20.91 15.58 -17.16
C LYS A 111 -21.20 15.94 -15.71
N GLY A 112 -20.23 16.57 -15.06
CA GLY A 112 -20.27 16.98 -13.66
C GLY A 112 -19.81 15.90 -12.66
N ASP A 113 -19.44 14.71 -13.15
CA ASP A 113 -18.93 13.63 -12.28
C ASP A 113 -17.50 13.92 -11.84
N ILE A 114 -17.12 13.30 -10.71
CA ILE A 114 -15.78 13.41 -10.13
C ILE A 114 -15.16 12.01 -9.97
N VAL A 115 -13.93 11.84 -10.45
CA VAL A 115 -13.13 10.63 -10.24
C VAL A 115 -12.01 10.94 -9.25
N ILE A 116 -12.01 10.25 -8.11
CA ILE A 116 -11.02 10.43 -7.03
C ILE A 116 -10.12 9.21 -7.00
N TYR A 117 -8.81 9.41 -7.03
CA TYR A 117 -7.83 8.32 -6.90
C TYR A 117 -7.29 8.29 -5.47
N GLU A 118 -7.24 7.10 -4.89
CA GLU A 118 -6.61 6.84 -3.58
C GLU A 118 -5.42 5.89 -3.67
N SER A 119 -5.30 5.18 -4.78
CA SER A 119 -4.16 4.30 -5.04
C SER A 119 -2.84 5.07 -4.98
N THR A 120 -1.80 4.48 -4.38
CA THR A 120 -0.47 5.10 -4.33
C THR A 120 0.14 5.19 -5.72
N VAL A 121 0.57 6.39 -6.11
CA VAL A 121 1.16 6.66 -7.42
C VAL A 121 2.30 7.68 -7.30
N TYR A 122 3.10 7.80 -8.35
CA TYR A 122 4.08 8.90 -8.45
C TYR A 122 3.40 10.24 -8.77
N PRO A 123 4.02 11.37 -8.40
CA PRO A 123 3.46 12.70 -8.69
C PRO A 123 3.22 12.93 -10.19
N GLY A 124 1.98 13.23 -10.55
CA GLY A 124 1.52 13.45 -11.91
C GLY A 124 0.77 12.26 -12.53
N ALA A 125 0.80 11.08 -11.93
CA ALA A 125 0.20 9.87 -12.54
C ALA A 125 -1.30 10.02 -12.80
N THR A 126 -2.06 10.65 -11.90
CA THR A 126 -3.50 10.89 -12.11
C THR A 126 -3.75 11.69 -13.38
N GLU A 127 -3.04 12.80 -13.56
CA GLU A 127 -3.25 13.72 -14.68
C GLU A 127 -2.59 13.22 -15.98
N GLU A 128 -1.45 12.55 -15.90
CA GLU A 128 -0.64 12.15 -17.05
C GLU A 128 -1.05 10.76 -17.61
N VAL A 129 -1.56 9.86 -16.76
CA VAL A 129 -1.94 8.50 -17.15
C VAL A 129 -3.45 8.29 -17.11
N CYS A 130 -4.10 8.61 -15.98
CA CYS A 130 -5.50 8.24 -15.77
C CYS A 130 -6.46 9.16 -16.53
N VAL A 131 -6.22 10.46 -16.54
CA VAL A 131 -7.06 11.44 -17.23
C VAL A 131 -7.18 11.16 -18.73
N PRO A 132 -6.10 10.94 -19.51
CA PRO A 132 -6.22 10.59 -20.92
C PRO A 132 -7.10 9.36 -21.18
N VAL A 133 -7.01 8.35 -20.31
CA VAL A 133 -7.82 7.13 -20.41
C VAL A 133 -9.29 7.41 -20.14
N LEU A 134 -9.59 8.27 -19.14
CA LEU A 134 -10.98 8.71 -18.87
C LEU A 134 -11.55 9.51 -20.04
N GLU A 135 -10.78 10.43 -20.63
CA GLU A 135 -11.20 11.20 -21.80
C GLU A 135 -11.50 10.31 -23.01
N GLU A 136 -10.60 9.35 -23.30
CA GLU A 136 -10.78 8.41 -24.40
C GLU A 136 -12.01 7.52 -24.21
N ALA A 137 -12.20 6.96 -23.01
CA ALA A 137 -13.29 6.04 -22.75
C ALA A 137 -14.68 6.72 -22.66
N SER A 138 -14.73 7.98 -22.22
CA SER A 138 -15.98 8.71 -22.01
C SER A 138 -16.35 9.66 -23.15
N ASN A 139 -15.41 10.05 -24.00
CA ASN A 139 -15.50 11.18 -24.95
C ASN A 139 -15.83 12.53 -24.26
N LEU A 140 -15.54 12.66 -22.96
CA LEU A 140 -15.67 13.87 -22.17
C LEU A 140 -14.33 14.60 -22.03
N LYS A 141 -14.36 15.89 -21.65
CA LYS A 141 -13.16 16.70 -21.47
C LYS A 141 -12.88 16.98 -20.00
N PHE A 142 -11.65 16.70 -19.60
CA PHE A 142 -11.14 17.00 -18.27
C PHE A 142 -11.25 18.48 -17.93
N ASN A 143 -11.65 18.79 -16.69
CA ASN A 143 -11.86 20.14 -16.16
C ASN A 143 -12.92 20.97 -16.90
N LEU A 144 -13.68 20.36 -17.82
CA LEU A 144 -14.85 20.95 -18.47
C LEU A 144 -16.10 20.12 -18.22
N ASP A 145 -16.05 18.84 -18.59
CA ASP A 145 -17.19 17.93 -18.49
C ASP A 145 -17.10 17.03 -17.25
N PHE A 146 -15.88 16.61 -16.86
CA PHE A 146 -15.64 15.85 -15.64
C PHE A 146 -14.39 16.36 -14.92
N PHE A 147 -14.22 15.94 -13.67
CA PHE A 147 -13.14 16.43 -12.81
C PHE A 147 -12.46 15.28 -12.08
N CYS A 148 -11.22 15.54 -11.62
CA CYS A 148 -10.49 14.57 -10.82
C CYS A 148 -10.11 15.13 -9.45
N GLY A 149 -9.94 14.23 -8.50
CA GLY A 149 -9.33 14.46 -7.21
C GLY A 149 -8.32 13.38 -6.87
N TYR A 150 -7.50 13.64 -5.88
CA TYR A 150 -6.63 12.65 -5.28
C TYR A 150 -6.63 12.79 -3.76
N SER A 151 -6.79 11.66 -3.08
CA SER A 151 -6.80 11.61 -1.62
C SER A 151 -6.14 10.32 -1.17
N PRO A 152 -4.84 10.34 -0.82
CA PRO A 152 -4.10 9.13 -0.52
C PRO A 152 -4.64 8.40 0.71
N GLU A 153 -4.60 7.07 0.67
CA GLU A 153 -4.81 6.27 1.87
C GLU A 153 -3.56 6.26 2.74
N ARG A 154 -3.77 6.43 4.05
CA ARG A 154 -2.70 6.50 5.05
C ARG A 154 -2.85 5.44 6.14
N ILE A 155 -3.81 4.51 6.01
CA ILE A 155 -3.98 3.38 6.92
C ILE A 155 -2.76 2.46 6.81
N ASN A 156 -2.37 1.91 7.95
CA ASN A 156 -1.41 0.85 8.03
C ASN A 156 -2.18 -0.47 8.24
N PRO A 157 -2.21 -1.40 7.26
CA PRO A 157 -2.95 -2.64 7.40
C PRO A 157 -2.68 -3.35 8.72
N GLY A 158 -3.74 -3.80 9.40
CA GLY A 158 -3.66 -4.43 10.72
C GLY A 158 -3.60 -3.47 11.90
N ASP A 159 -3.43 -2.16 11.71
CA ASP A 159 -3.46 -1.17 12.79
C ASP A 159 -4.92 -0.92 13.23
N LYS A 160 -5.22 -1.23 14.48
CA LYS A 160 -6.56 -1.05 15.06
C LYS A 160 -6.73 0.27 15.82
N VAL A 161 -5.66 1.05 15.96
CA VAL A 161 -5.65 2.36 16.66
C VAL A 161 -5.74 3.48 15.62
N ASN A 162 -4.85 3.46 14.63
CA ASN A 162 -4.81 4.45 13.55
C ASN A 162 -5.66 3.96 12.38
N THR A 163 -6.97 4.21 12.47
CA THR A 163 -7.96 3.77 11.49
C THR A 163 -8.30 4.88 10.50
N LEU A 164 -9.06 4.57 9.45
CA LEU A 164 -9.50 5.53 8.43
C LEU A 164 -10.01 6.86 9.02
N THR A 165 -10.82 6.79 10.06
CA THR A 165 -11.47 7.99 10.63
C THR A 165 -10.60 8.77 11.60
N THR A 166 -9.54 8.15 12.14
CA THR A 166 -8.66 8.74 13.17
C THR A 166 -7.36 9.32 12.61
N ILE A 167 -7.05 9.08 11.35
CA ILE A 167 -5.91 9.67 10.64
C ILE A 167 -6.39 10.86 9.83
N LYS A 168 -5.67 12.00 9.94
CA LYS A 168 -5.95 13.18 9.10
C LYS A 168 -5.78 12.82 7.62
N LYS A 169 -6.81 13.06 6.80
CA LYS A 169 -6.82 12.71 5.37
C LYS A 169 -6.33 13.90 4.53
N ILE A 170 -5.43 13.65 3.58
CA ILE A 170 -5.02 14.64 2.58
C ILE A 170 -6.07 14.64 1.47
N THR A 171 -6.44 15.83 0.99
CA THR A 171 -7.43 16.01 -0.09
C THR A 171 -6.94 16.99 -1.12
N SER A 172 -7.29 16.76 -2.39
CA SER A 172 -6.98 17.65 -3.51
C SER A 172 -8.02 17.50 -4.62
N GLY A 173 -8.03 18.44 -5.54
CA GLY A 173 -8.90 18.42 -6.71
C GLY A 173 -8.27 19.15 -7.88
N SER A 174 -8.74 18.85 -9.08
CA SER A 174 -8.23 19.40 -10.34
C SER A 174 -8.58 20.87 -10.56
N THR A 175 -9.58 21.38 -9.83
CA THR A 175 -9.90 22.82 -9.74
C THR A 175 -10.14 23.18 -8.27
N PRO A 176 -10.08 24.47 -7.89
CA PRO A 176 -10.39 24.90 -6.52
C PRO A 176 -11.76 24.45 -6.03
N ALA A 177 -12.80 24.56 -6.88
CA ALA A 177 -14.16 24.15 -6.53
C ALA A 177 -14.26 22.63 -6.30
N VAL A 178 -13.59 21.83 -7.11
CA VAL A 178 -13.53 20.37 -6.96
C VAL A 178 -12.71 19.99 -5.72
N ALA A 179 -11.62 20.68 -5.44
CA ALA A 179 -10.85 20.47 -4.22
C ALA A 179 -11.68 20.72 -2.96
N ASP A 180 -12.55 21.76 -2.97
CA ASP A 180 -13.49 22.03 -1.88
C ASP A 180 -14.55 20.94 -1.76
N GLU A 181 -15.07 20.44 -2.88
CA GLU A 181 -16.05 19.35 -2.89
C GLU A 181 -15.45 18.05 -2.38
N VAL A 182 -14.26 17.65 -2.84
CA VAL A 182 -13.54 16.47 -2.37
C VAL A 182 -13.22 16.60 -0.87
N ASP A 183 -12.74 17.75 -0.43
CA ASP A 183 -12.43 18.01 0.97
C ASP A 183 -13.69 17.90 1.86
N ALA A 184 -14.79 18.47 1.45
CA ALA A 184 -16.07 18.36 2.15
C ALA A 184 -16.60 16.91 2.19
N LEU A 185 -16.40 16.15 1.10
CA LEU A 185 -16.78 14.75 1.04
C LEU A 185 -16.05 13.94 2.12
N TYR A 186 -14.73 14.03 2.19
CA TYR A 186 -13.94 13.28 3.18
C TYR A 186 -14.15 13.81 4.61
N LYS A 187 -14.32 15.09 4.83
CA LYS A 187 -14.68 15.65 6.14
C LYS A 187 -15.94 15.03 6.73
N SER A 188 -16.85 14.56 5.88
CA SER A 188 -18.09 13.94 6.36
C SER A 188 -17.88 12.61 7.11
N ILE A 189 -16.71 11.96 6.94
CA ILE A 189 -16.40 10.66 7.55
C ILE A 189 -15.11 10.67 8.37
N ILE A 190 -14.19 11.59 8.13
CA ILE A 190 -12.87 11.62 8.79
C ILE A 190 -12.94 12.49 10.05
N LYS A 191 -13.00 11.87 11.22
CA LYS A 191 -13.08 12.57 12.53
C LYS A 191 -11.82 13.39 12.83
N ALA A 192 -10.64 12.92 12.40
CA ALA A 192 -9.38 13.65 12.56
C ALA A 192 -9.26 14.88 11.63
N GLY A 193 -10.27 15.10 10.79
CA GLY A 193 -10.30 16.18 9.81
C GLY A 193 -9.45 15.90 8.59
N THR A 194 -9.41 16.88 7.68
CA THR A 194 -8.69 16.80 6.41
C THR A 194 -7.60 17.86 6.33
N TRP A 195 -6.70 17.68 5.37
CA TRP A 195 -5.68 18.66 5.00
C TRP A 195 -5.74 18.86 3.47
N LYS A 196 -6.41 19.93 3.06
CA LYS A 196 -6.53 20.26 1.65
C LYS A 196 -5.23 20.85 1.13
N VAL A 197 -4.66 20.28 0.07
CA VAL A 197 -3.44 20.74 -0.59
C VAL A 197 -3.77 21.43 -1.92
N SER A 198 -2.77 22.12 -2.50
CA SER A 198 -2.95 23.02 -3.64
C SER A 198 -3.18 22.30 -4.98
N SER A 199 -2.76 21.04 -5.11
CA SER A 199 -2.89 20.29 -6.35
C SER A 199 -2.88 18.77 -6.13
N ILE A 200 -3.32 18.03 -7.14
CA ILE A 200 -3.25 16.56 -7.20
C ILE A 200 -1.79 16.10 -7.04
N LYS A 201 -0.85 16.69 -7.78
CA LYS A 201 0.57 16.34 -7.71
C LYS A 201 1.17 16.50 -6.31
N VAL A 202 0.76 17.52 -5.56
CA VAL A 202 1.20 17.71 -4.16
C VAL A 202 0.66 16.60 -3.26
N ALA A 203 -0.59 16.20 -3.45
CA ALA A 203 -1.19 15.11 -2.67
C ALA A 203 -0.54 13.76 -2.97
N GLU A 204 -0.28 13.46 -4.24
CA GLU A 204 0.46 12.27 -4.68
C GLU A 204 1.88 12.24 -4.08
N ALA A 205 2.62 13.34 -4.19
CA ALA A 205 3.95 13.48 -3.62
C ALA A 205 3.95 13.24 -2.10
N SER A 206 2.98 13.80 -1.38
CA SER A 206 2.86 13.66 0.07
C SER A 206 2.78 12.21 0.51
N LYS A 207 2.03 11.37 -0.22
CA LYS A 207 1.90 9.94 0.08
C LYS A 207 3.22 9.20 -0.11
N VAL A 208 3.86 9.40 -1.23
CA VAL A 208 5.07 8.66 -1.59
C VAL A 208 6.21 8.97 -0.62
N ILE A 209 6.36 10.24 -0.20
CA ILE A 209 7.45 10.62 0.72
C ILE A 209 7.25 10.08 2.15
N GLU A 210 6.03 9.82 2.61
CA GLU A 210 5.80 9.22 3.94
C GLU A 210 6.48 7.86 4.07
N ASN A 211 6.38 7.02 3.05
CA ASN A 211 7.00 5.71 3.03
C ASN A 211 8.48 5.77 2.62
N THR A 212 8.84 6.65 1.68
CA THR A 212 10.24 6.86 1.28
C THR A 212 11.09 7.35 2.45
N GLN A 213 10.59 8.29 3.25
CA GLN A 213 11.27 8.79 4.45
C GLN A 213 11.50 7.65 5.46
N ARG A 214 10.51 6.79 5.67
CA ARG A 214 10.65 5.63 6.56
C ARG A 214 11.67 4.63 6.04
N ASP A 215 11.62 4.32 4.75
CA ASP A 215 12.56 3.41 4.09
C ASP A 215 14.01 3.87 4.22
N VAL A 216 14.28 5.15 3.95
CA VAL A 216 15.62 5.74 4.05
C VAL A 216 16.13 5.75 5.50
N ASN A 217 15.26 6.04 6.48
CA ASN A 217 15.66 5.98 7.89
C ASN A 217 15.97 4.56 8.35
N ILE A 218 15.19 3.55 7.90
CA ILE A 218 15.51 2.15 8.20
C ILE A 218 16.81 1.75 7.51
N ALA A 219 17.07 2.19 6.29
CA ALA A 219 18.32 1.94 5.59
C ALA A 219 19.54 2.47 6.35
N LEU A 220 19.43 3.68 6.91
CA LEU A 220 20.46 4.24 7.77
C LEU A 220 20.71 3.33 9.00
N MET A 221 19.65 2.88 9.67
CA MET A 221 19.79 1.98 10.83
C MET A 221 20.39 0.64 10.43
N ASN A 222 20.02 0.10 9.28
CA ASN A 222 20.60 -1.12 8.73
C ASN A 222 22.10 -0.95 8.45
N GLU A 223 22.50 0.14 7.79
CA GLU A 223 23.91 0.44 7.53
C GLU A 223 24.71 0.59 8.83
N LEU A 224 24.16 1.30 9.83
CA LEU A 224 24.79 1.41 11.16
C LEU A 224 24.96 0.04 11.80
N SER A 225 23.99 -0.87 11.69
CA SER A 225 24.11 -2.23 12.23
C SER A 225 25.25 -3.01 11.56
N LEU A 226 25.45 -2.84 10.25
CA LEU A 226 26.57 -3.47 9.52
C LEU A 226 27.93 -2.90 9.97
N ILE A 227 28.01 -1.60 10.20
CA ILE A 227 29.23 -0.91 10.70
C ILE A 227 29.54 -1.38 12.11
N PHE A 228 28.57 -1.35 13.03
CA PHE A 228 28.77 -1.69 14.42
C PHE A 228 29.12 -3.18 14.62
N ASN A 229 28.52 -4.06 13.81
CA ASN A 229 28.92 -5.47 13.80
C ASN A 229 30.42 -5.64 13.48
N LYS A 230 30.95 -4.89 12.50
CA LYS A 230 32.39 -4.92 12.16
C LYS A 230 33.30 -4.33 13.26
N LEU A 231 32.76 -3.38 14.03
CA LEU A 231 33.48 -2.76 15.15
C LEU A 231 33.36 -3.55 16.46
N GLY A 232 32.52 -4.59 16.49
CA GLY A 232 32.26 -5.36 17.70
C GLY A 232 31.45 -4.60 18.76
N ILE A 233 30.60 -3.66 18.32
CA ILE A 233 29.76 -2.82 19.17
C ILE A 233 28.29 -3.29 19.04
N ASP A 234 27.58 -3.34 20.15
CA ASP A 234 26.15 -3.66 20.16
C ASP A 234 25.34 -2.50 19.58
N THR A 235 24.62 -2.77 18.49
CA THR A 235 23.82 -1.76 17.76
C THR A 235 22.68 -1.22 18.60
N LEU A 236 22.00 -2.09 19.38
CA LEU A 236 20.85 -1.67 20.18
C LEU A 236 21.28 -0.76 21.31
N GLU A 237 22.39 -1.07 22.00
CA GLU A 237 22.95 -0.23 23.05
C GLU A 237 23.30 1.17 22.52
N VAL A 238 23.91 1.25 21.33
CA VAL A 238 24.20 2.55 20.69
C VAL A 238 22.93 3.33 20.39
N LEU A 239 21.90 2.66 19.81
CA LEU A 239 20.64 3.30 19.48
C LEU A 239 19.84 3.73 20.72
N GLU A 240 19.91 2.99 21.82
CA GLU A 240 19.31 3.36 23.09
C GLU A 240 20.00 4.60 23.68
N ALA A 241 21.33 4.61 23.69
CA ALA A 241 22.09 5.76 24.16
C ALA A 241 21.81 7.01 23.30
N ALA A 242 21.81 6.89 21.98
CA ALA A 242 21.47 7.99 21.07
C ALA A 242 20.02 8.46 21.24
N GLY A 243 19.10 7.53 21.52
CA GLY A 243 17.68 7.77 21.76
C GLY A 243 17.36 8.56 23.01
N THR A 244 18.32 8.76 23.92
CA THR A 244 18.17 9.67 25.07
C THR A 244 18.11 11.13 24.64
N LYS A 245 18.53 11.45 23.40
CA LYS A 245 18.41 12.80 22.86
C LYS A 245 17.00 13.02 22.30
N TRP A 246 16.35 14.07 22.73
CA TRP A 246 14.95 14.38 22.45
C TRP A 246 14.56 14.41 20.95
N ASN A 247 15.49 14.70 20.05
CA ASN A 247 15.22 14.78 18.60
C ASN A 247 15.80 13.61 17.81
N PHE A 248 16.23 12.52 18.47
CA PHE A 248 16.65 11.30 17.80
C PHE A 248 15.41 10.47 17.44
N LEU A 249 15.27 10.11 16.17
CA LEU A 249 14.12 9.33 15.70
C LEU A 249 14.32 7.84 16.02
N PRO A 250 13.32 7.16 16.65
CA PRO A 250 13.47 5.81 17.18
C PRO A 250 13.33 4.70 16.12
N PHE A 251 14.02 4.84 14.98
CA PHE A 251 14.12 3.78 13.98
C PHE A 251 15.05 2.67 14.47
N ARG A 252 14.83 1.47 13.98
CA ARG A 252 15.61 0.26 14.31
C ARG A 252 16.00 -0.45 13.02
N PRO A 253 17.11 -1.23 13.02
CA PRO A 253 17.44 -2.13 11.91
C PRO A 253 16.34 -3.16 11.70
N GLY A 254 16.11 -3.54 10.45
CA GLY A 254 15.10 -4.56 10.13
C GLY A 254 14.96 -4.83 8.65
N LEU A 255 14.22 -5.87 8.33
CA LEU A 255 13.84 -6.20 6.96
C LEU A 255 12.74 -5.23 6.49
N VAL A 256 12.87 -4.73 5.27
CA VAL A 256 11.87 -3.86 4.64
C VAL A 256 11.17 -4.62 3.52
N GLY A 257 9.97 -5.08 3.80
CA GLY A 257 9.11 -5.82 2.88
C GLY A 257 7.71 -5.20 2.77
N GLY A 258 6.77 -5.97 2.23
CA GLY A 258 5.38 -5.56 2.04
C GLY A 258 5.18 -4.70 0.79
N HIS A 259 3.95 -4.21 0.65
CA HIS A 259 3.49 -3.52 -0.55
C HIS A 259 3.50 -1.98 -0.44
N CYS A 260 4.04 -1.43 0.65
CA CYS A 260 4.14 0.02 0.85
C CYS A 260 5.59 0.48 0.95
N ILE A 261 6.27 0.23 2.09
CA ILE A 261 7.61 0.80 2.37
C ILE A 261 8.64 0.30 1.36
N GLY A 262 8.55 -0.98 0.94
CA GLY A 262 9.46 -1.57 -0.04
C GLY A 262 9.13 -1.21 -1.50
N VAL A 263 8.00 -0.56 -1.78
CA VAL A 263 7.46 -0.32 -3.13
C VAL A 263 7.37 1.17 -3.46
N ASP A 264 6.78 1.97 -2.58
CA ASP A 264 6.53 3.41 -2.84
C ASP A 264 7.79 4.21 -3.21
N PRO A 265 9.00 3.93 -2.65
CA PRO A 265 10.21 4.61 -3.08
C PRO A 265 10.52 4.45 -4.57
N TYR A 266 10.18 3.29 -5.15
CA TYR A 266 10.39 3.05 -6.58
C TYR A 266 9.49 3.90 -7.47
N TYR A 267 8.30 4.26 -7.01
CA TYR A 267 7.43 5.22 -7.70
C TYR A 267 8.11 6.58 -7.83
N LEU A 268 8.67 7.08 -6.73
CA LEU A 268 9.36 8.37 -6.73
C LEU A 268 10.66 8.34 -7.54
N THR A 269 11.45 7.24 -7.42
CA THR A 269 12.70 7.13 -8.18
C THR A 269 12.45 6.99 -9.68
N HIS A 270 11.39 6.28 -10.09
CA HIS A 270 10.99 6.18 -11.49
C HIS A 270 10.66 7.57 -12.05
N LYS A 271 9.80 8.34 -11.38
CA LYS A 271 9.45 9.69 -11.82
C LYS A 271 10.64 10.65 -11.81
N ALA A 272 11.52 10.56 -10.82
CA ALA A 272 12.72 11.36 -10.76
C ALA A 272 13.62 11.12 -11.98
N GLN A 273 13.83 9.86 -12.35
CA GLN A 273 14.64 9.49 -13.52
C GLN A 273 13.99 9.93 -14.84
N GLU A 274 12.66 9.84 -14.95
CA GLU A 274 11.90 10.32 -16.10
C GLU A 274 12.10 11.82 -16.35
N VAL A 275 12.17 12.61 -15.28
CA VAL A 275 12.43 14.06 -15.36
C VAL A 275 13.93 14.41 -15.35
N GLY A 276 14.81 13.43 -15.53
CA GLY A 276 16.26 13.61 -15.65
C GLY A 276 17.04 13.76 -14.35
N TYR A 277 16.44 13.42 -13.19
CA TYR A 277 17.12 13.47 -11.89
C TYR A 277 17.47 12.07 -11.37
N HIS A 278 18.73 11.84 -10.99
CA HIS A 278 19.15 10.58 -10.37
C HIS A 278 19.01 10.65 -8.84
N PRO A 279 18.08 9.89 -8.24
CA PRO A 279 17.77 10.01 -6.81
C PRO A 279 18.74 9.16 -5.95
N GLU A 280 19.95 9.66 -5.75
CA GLU A 280 21.08 9.00 -5.06
C GLU A 280 20.72 8.43 -3.69
N VAL A 281 20.16 9.24 -2.79
CA VAL A 281 19.84 8.87 -1.40
C VAL A 281 18.81 7.75 -1.35
N ILE A 282 17.75 7.87 -2.14
CA ILE A 282 16.66 6.90 -2.14
C ILE A 282 17.14 5.56 -2.70
N LEU A 283 17.85 5.56 -3.83
CA LEU A 283 18.37 4.36 -4.45
C LEU A 283 19.43 3.68 -3.57
N SER A 284 20.29 4.44 -2.89
CA SER A 284 21.24 3.88 -1.94
C SER A 284 20.55 3.23 -0.75
N GLY A 285 19.51 3.87 -0.19
CA GLY A 285 18.69 3.31 0.87
C GLY A 285 18.03 2.00 0.44
N ARG A 286 17.42 1.97 -0.74
CA ARG A 286 16.82 0.73 -1.29
C ARG A 286 17.85 -0.40 -1.43
N ARG A 287 19.03 -0.12 -1.96
CA ARG A 287 20.10 -1.12 -2.11
C ARG A 287 20.53 -1.71 -0.77
N ILE A 288 20.64 -0.87 0.27
CA ILE A 288 20.98 -1.34 1.63
C ILE A 288 19.86 -2.24 2.15
N ASN A 289 18.59 -1.78 2.13
CA ASN A 289 17.46 -2.55 2.64
C ASN A 289 17.27 -3.87 1.89
N ASP A 290 17.43 -3.88 0.57
CA ASP A 290 17.31 -5.10 -0.24
C ASP A 290 18.44 -6.10 0.04
N SER A 291 19.63 -5.64 0.45
CA SER A 291 20.75 -6.51 0.80
C SER A 291 20.62 -7.20 2.16
N MET A 292 19.72 -6.73 3.04
CA MET A 292 19.62 -7.24 4.41
C MET A 292 19.20 -8.70 4.50
N ALA A 293 18.36 -9.18 3.61
CA ALA A 293 18.00 -10.60 3.58
C ALA A 293 19.21 -11.51 3.36
N SER A 294 20.05 -11.16 2.39
CA SER A 294 21.31 -11.89 2.13
C SER A 294 22.29 -11.77 3.29
N HIS A 295 22.35 -10.59 3.93
CA HIS A 295 23.18 -10.39 5.12
C HIS A 295 22.76 -11.33 6.26
N VAL A 296 21.47 -11.41 6.58
CA VAL A 296 20.94 -12.29 7.63
C VAL A 296 21.26 -13.75 7.33
N ALA A 297 21.05 -14.21 6.10
CA ALA A 297 21.39 -15.57 5.69
C ALA A 297 22.88 -15.87 5.84
N ASN A 298 23.76 -14.95 5.40
CA ASN A 298 25.20 -15.10 5.49
C ASN A 298 25.69 -15.14 6.95
N GLU A 299 25.17 -14.27 7.82
CA GLU A 299 25.54 -14.28 9.24
C GLU A 299 25.04 -15.56 9.94
N THR A 300 23.87 -16.07 9.59
CA THR A 300 23.37 -17.37 10.07
C THR A 300 24.34 -18.48 9.71
N VAL A 301 24.77 -18.57 8.46
CA VAL A 301 25.75 -19.57 7.99
C VAL A 301 27.08 -19.44 8.70
N LYS A 302 27.60 -18.22 8.87
CA LYS A 302 28.86 -17.99 9.61
C LYS A 302 28.74 -18.42 11.07
N LEU A 303 27.62 -18.16 11.73
CA LEU A 303 27.39 -18.59 13.11
C LEU A 303 27.31 -20.11 13.23
N MET A 304 26.65 -20.80 12.30
CA MET A 304 26.64 -22.27 12.25
C MET A 304 28.05 -22.84 12.11
N LEU A 305 28.85 -22.32 11.17
CA LEU A 305 30.25 -22.75 10.97
C LEU A 305 31.13 -22.52 12.19
N ARG A 306 31.01 -21.34 12.83
CA ARG A 306 31.76 -21.04 14.08
C ARG A 306 31.40 -22.00 15.23
N LYS A 307 30.16 -22.53 15.22
CA LYS A 307 29.72 -23.54 16.20
C LYS A 307 30.03 -24.98 15.78
N GLY A 308 30.73 -25.18 14.68
CA GLY A 308 31.06 -26.51 14.15
C GLY A 308 29.89 -27.30 13.60
N LEU A 309 28.74 -26.61 13.24
CA LEU A 309 27.60 -27.26 12.67
C LEU A 309 27.81 -27.51 11.17
N GLN A 310 27.41 -28.69 10.71
CA GLN A 310 27.38 -29.02 9.29
C GLN A 310 26.27 -28.23 8.62
N LEU A 311 26.53 -27.64 7.45
CA LEU A 311 25.50 -26.88 6.70
C LEU A 311 24.61 -27.81 5.85
N LEU A 312 25.27 -28.63 5.04
CA LEU A 312 24.60 -29.50 4.09
C LEU A 312 23.67 -30.49 4.79
N GLY A 313 22.36 -30.39 4.48
CA GLY A 313 21.34 -31.28 5.04
C GLY A 313 20.87 -30.90 6.46
N SER A 314 21.48 -29.90 7.09
CA SER A 314 20.99 -29.43 8.40
C SER A 314 19.63 -28.78 8.28
N LYS A 315 18.77 -29.03 9.28
CA LYS A 315 17.44 -28.42 9.39
C LYS A 315 17.53 -27.07 10.09
N LEU A 316 16.83 -26.07 9.54
CA LEU A 316 16.68 -24.74 10.08
C LEU A 316 15.21 -24.34 10.08
N LEU A 317 14.70 -23.90 11.23
CA LEU A 317 13.33 -23.41 11.37
C LEU A 317 13.31 -21.88 11.30
N VAL A 318 12.51 -21.34 10.39
CA VAL A 318 12.20 -19.91 10.30
C VAL A 318 10.84 -19.68 10.97
N LEU A 319 10.79 -18.79 11.93
CA LEU A 319 9.58 -18.39 12.64
C LEU A 319 9.09 -17.03 12.10
N GLY A 320 7.93 -17.04 11.44
CA GLY A 320 7.33 -15.89 10.77
C GLY A 320 7.69 -15.82 9.29
N LEU A 321 6.67 -15.72 8.44
CA LEU A 321 6.78 -15.60 6.99
C LEU A 321 6.17 -14.28 6.48
N SER A 322 5.16 -13.76 7.19
CA SER A 322 4.53 -12.48 6.84
C SER A 322 5.54 -11.34 6.86
N PHE A 323 5.26 -10.29 6.10
CA PHE A 323 6.15 -9.12 6.07
C PHE A 323 6.04 -8.25 7.34
N LYS A 324 5.03 -8.48 8.17
CA LYS A 324 4.71 -7.69 9.35
C LYS A 324 3.94 -8.52 10.37
N GLU A 325 4.14 -8.22 11.64
CA GLU A 325 3.38 -8.82 12.75
C GLU A 325 1.86 -8.57 12.63
N ASN A 326 1.07 -9.53 13.09
CA ASN A 326 -0.39 -9.46 13.11
C ASN A 326 -1.05 -9.22 11.73
N CYS A 327 -0.41 -9.63 10.65
CA CYS A 327 -0.88 -9.44 9.30
C CYS A 327 -0.74 -10.74 8.49
N PRO A 328 -1.80 -11.26 7.86
CA PRO A 328 -1.74 -12.50 7.07
C PRO A 328 -1.15 -12.31 5.67
N ASP A 329 -0.46 -11.21 5.39
CA ASP A 329 0.04 -10.86 4.07
C ASP A 329 1.53 -11.22 3.91
N VAL A 330 1.84 -12.00 2.88
CA VAL A 330 3.21 -12.48 2.57
C VAL A 330 3.84 -11.75 1.37
N ARG A 331 3.09 -10.86 0.72
CA ARG A 331 3.57 -10.17 -0.48
C ARG A 331 4.84 -9.37 -0.20
N ASN A 332 5.85 -9.56 -1.05
CA ASN A 332 7.17 -8.92 -0.93
C ASN A 332 7.84 -9.14 0.44
N SER A 333 7.51 -10.22 1.15
CA SER A 333 8.20 -10.55 2.40
C SER A 333 9.67 -10.86 2.13
N LYS A 334 10.57 -10.15 2.78
CA LYS A 334 12.04 -10.37 2.67
C LYS A 334 12.49 -11.68 3.35
N VAL A 335 11.64 -12.31 4.14
CA VAL A 335 11.89 -13.64 4.70
C VAL A 335 12.04 -14.69 3.60
N ILE A 336 11.33 -14.53 2.49
CA ILE A 336 11.43 -15.42 1.32
C ILE A 336 12.84 -15.36 0.73
N ASP A 337 13.41 -14.18 0.62
CA ASP A 337 14.77 -14.01 0.12
C ASP A 337 15.81 -14.65 1.08
N ILE A 338 15.58 -14.59 2.39
CA ILE A 338 16.39 -15.30 3.40
C ILE A 338 16.29 -16.83 3.19
N ILE A 339 15.06 -17.35 3.03
CA ILE A 339 14.83 -18.79 2.81
C ILE A 339 15.55 -19.26 1.54
N LYS A 340 15.42 -18.53 0.44
CA LYS A 340 16.10 -18.84 -0.83
C LYS A 340 17.61 -18.84 -0.66
N ALA A 341 18.16 -17.84 0.02
CA ALA A 341 19.60 -17.75 0.28
C ALA A 341 20.10 -18.91 1.18
N LEU A 342 19.38 -19.24 2.25
CA LEU A 342 19.74 -20.36 3.13
C LEU A 342 19.67 -21.71 2.41
N ARG A 343 18.66 -21.94 1.58
CA ARG A 343 18.54 -23.15 0.75
C ARG A 343 19.69 -23.28 -0.26
N SER A 344 20.18 -22.17 -0.81
CA SER A 344 21.33 -22.18 -1.73
C SER A 344 22.62 -22.68 -1.07
N TYR A 345 22.71 -22.62 0.25
CA TYR A 345 23.79 -23.22 1.06
C TYR A 345 23.56 -24.70 1.40
N GLY A 346 22.48 -25.31 0.92
CA GLY A 346 22.15 -26.72 1.16
C GLY A 346 21.42 -26.99 2.49
N LEU A 347 20.91 -25.95 3.14
CA LEU A 347 20.09 -26.09 4.35
C LEU A 347 18.66 -26.55 3.99
N GLN A 348 18.08 -27.38 4.83
CA GLN A 348 16.66 -27.73 4.80
C GLN A 348 15.88 -26.73 5.64
N VAL A 349 15.24 -25.78 4.99
CA VAL A 349 14.52 -24.70 5.68
C VAL A 349 13.05 -25.08 5.83
N GLU A 350 12.61 -25.21 7.08
CA GLU A 350 11.20 -25.32 7.49
C GLU A 350 10.70 -23.95 7.95
N VAL A 351 9.40 -23.68 7.75
CA VAL A 351 8.80 -22.36 8.09
C VAL A 351 7.56 -22.58 8.93
N TYR A 352 7.38 -21.77 9.95
CA TYR A 352 6.15 -21.72 10.74
C TYR A 352 5.66 -20.28 10.89
N ASP A 353 4.41 -20.06 10.52
CA ASP A 353 3.72 -18.78 10.74
C ASP A 353 2.23 -19.07 11.05
N PRO A 354 1.71 -18.65 12.21
CA PRO A 354 0.32 -18.95 12.62
C PRO A 354 -0.73 -18.08 11.88
N TRP A 355 -0.31 -17.02 11.18
CA TRP A 355 -1.21 -16.11 10.48
C TRP A 355 -1.41 -16.44 9.00
N ILE A 356 -0.57 -17.31 8.45
CA ILE A 356 -0.51 -17.57 7.01
C ILE A 356 -1.34 -18.81 6.65
N ASP A 357 -2.22 -18.64 5.66
CA ASP A 357 -2.82 -19.77 4.97
C ASP A 357 -1.80 -20.40 4.02
N LEU A 358 -1.36 -21.59 4.32
CA LEU A 358 -0.29 -22.28 3.60
C LEU A 358 -0.58 -22.48 2.11
N PRO A 359 -1.79 -22.91 1.66
CA PRO A 359 -2.13 -23.00 0.24
C PRO A 359 -1.97 -21.69 -0.50
N GLN A 360 -2.43 -20.59 0.07
CA GLN A 360 -2.31 -19.27 -0.53
C GLN A 360 -0.84 -18.83 -0.60
N ALA A 361 -0.06 -19.06 0.47
CA ALA A 361 1.36 -18.74 0.51
C ALA A 361 2.16 -19.52 -0.55
N LEU A 362 1.88 -20.79 -0.73
CA LEU A 362 2.50 -21.62 -1.77
C LEU A 362 2.24 -21.09 -3.18
N GLN A 363 1.01 -20.65 -3.44
CA GLN A 363 0.61 -20.10 -4.73
C GLN A 363 1.27 -18.75 -5.01
N GLU A 364 1.26 -17.83 -4.02
CA GLU A 364 1.82 -16.47 -4.18
C GLU A 364 3.35 -16.46 -4.24
N LEU A 365 4.01 -17.38 -3.55
CA LEU A 365 5.46 -17.39 -3.39
C LEU A 365 6.19 -18.32 -4.37
N SER A 366 5.45 -19.06 -5.20
CA SER A 366 6.03 -20.12 -6.07
C SER A 366 6.94 -21.08 -5.30
N LEU A 367 6.67 -21.29 -4.02
CA LEU A 367 7.40 -22.21 -3.14
C LEU A 367 6.75 -23.59 -3.28
N ILE A 368 7.41 -24.49 -3.99
CA ILE A 368 6.89 -25.84 -4.28
C ILE A 368 6.84 -26.73 -3.04
N HIS A 369 7.58 -26.41 -1.98
CA HIS A 369 7.59 -27.15 -0.70
C HIS A 369 7.86 -26.19 0.47
N ILE A 370 6.91 -26.03 1.35
CA ILE A 370 7.07 -25.52 2.72
C ILE A 370 6.74 -26.66 3.68
#